data_e962add9035af6f85a64a12ed24a70b5
#
_entry.id   e962add9035af6f85a64a12ed24a70b5
#
_cell.length_a   1.000
_cell.length_b   1.000
_cell.length_c   1.000
_cell.angle_alpha   90.00
_cell.angle_beta   90.00
_cell.angle_gamma   90.00
#
_symmetry.space_group_name_H-M   'P 1'
#
loop_
_entity.id
_entity.type
_entity.pdbx_description
1 polymer ?
#
loop_
_entity_poly.entity_id
_entity_poly.type
_entity_poly.pdbx_seq_one_letter_code
_entity_poly.pdbx_strand_id
1 'polypeptide(L)'
;MCIRDRPFKTAPNKFETLAGQDCIVELSGSLKTLAVSLFKIANDIRWLASGPRSGIGEIIIPSNEPGSSIMPGKVNPTQCEAMTMVCTQVMGNDLTISIAGASGNFELNVYRPVIAYNIIQSIRLLTDACDSFRENCVDGITPNEEKIKTNLYNSLMLVTALNPHIGYDKAAEVAKKAHENNTSLREAIIDLGYMSGEDFDELVDPQKMIKPSNK
;
A
#
# COMPACT_ATOMS: atom_id res chain seq x y z
N MET A 1 -4.75 -31.91 -24.18
CA MET A 1 -4.22 -31.96 -22.82
C MET A 1 -4.58 -33.33 -22.24
N CYS A 2 -3.60 -34.15 -21.92
CA CYS A 2 -3.84 -35.50 -21.45
C CYS A 2 -4.07 -35.49 -19.93
N ILE A 3 -5.24 -35.90 -19.46
CA ILE A 3 -5.59 -35.96 -18.03
C ILE A 3 -4.68 -36.96 -17.29
N ARG A 4 -4.14 -37.96 -17.98
CA ARG A 4 -3.30 -39.02 -17.41
C ARG A 4 -1.98 -38.55 -16.81
N ASP A 5 -1.49 -37.38 -17.25
CA ASP A 5 -0.19 -36.83 -16.82
C ASP A 5 -0.32 -35.98 -15.53
N ARG A 6 -1.50 -35.89 -14.96
CA ARG A 6 -1.78 -35.06 -13.78
C ARG A 6 -2.36 -35.93 -12.64
N PRO A 7 -2.07 -35.62 -11.38
CA PRO A 7 -2.51 -36.40 -10.23
C PRO A 7 -3.98 -36.15 -9.88
N PHE A 8 -4.88 -36.23 -10.87
CA PHE A 8 -6.31 -36.07 -10.64
C PHE A 8 -6.89 -37.29 -9.92
N LYS A 9 -7.71 -37.03 -8.91
CA LYS A 9 -8.50 -38.02 -8.19
C LYS A 9 -9.98 -37.70 -8.35
N THR A 10 -10.81 -38.72 -8.40
CA THR A 10 -12.27 -38.56 -8.39
C THR A 10 -12.72 -38.06 -7.01
N ALA A 11 -13.67 -37.12 -6.99
CA ALA A 11 -14.24 -36.65 -5.72
C ALA A 11 -15.06 -37.76 -5.01
N PRO A 12 -15.06 -37.78 -3.68
CA PRO A 12 -15.87 -38.72 -2.91
C PRO A 12 -17.38 -38.58 -3.20
N ASN A 13 -17.87 -37.35 -3.20
CA ASN A 13 -19.24 -37.01 -3.57
C ASN A 13 -19.27 -36.30 -4.93
N LYS A 14 -19.71 -36.99 -5.96
CA LYS A 14 -19.74 -36.46 -7.32
C LYS A 14 -20.89 -35.48 -7.58
N PHE A 15 -21.97 -35.61 -6.83
CA PHE A 15 -23.12 -34.70 -6.93
C PHE A 15 -22.77 -33.32 -6.41
N GLU A 16 -22.18 -33.27 -5.21
CA GLU A 16 -21.70 -32.04 -4.62
C GLU A 16 -20.66 -31.36 -5.51
N THR A 17 -19.63 -32.08 -5.93
CA THR A 17 -18.53 -31.52 -6.73
C THR A 17 -18.98 -31.01 -8.10
N LEU A 18 -20.07 -31.54 -8.65
CA LEU A 18 -20.64 -31.09 -9.91
C LEU A 18 -21.41 -29.77 -9.77
N ALA A 19 -22.01 -29.54 -8.60
CA ALA A 19 -22.80 -28.35 -8.27
C ALA A 19 -22.00 -27.31 -7.49
N GLY A 20 -21.21 -27.71 -6.51
CA GLY A 20 -20.36 -26.84 -5.69
C GLY A 20 -19.14 -26.32 -6.44
N GLN A 21 -18.73 -25.09 -6.14
CA GLN A 21 -17.53 -24.44 -6.68
C GLN A 21 -16.69 -23.81 -5.56
N ASP A 22 -16.83 -24.30 -4.35
CA ASP A 22 -16.28 -23.72 -3.12
C ASP A 22 -14.77 -23.51 -3.20
N CYS A 23 -14.03 -24.50 -3.75
CA CYS A 23 -12.58 -24.39 -3.87
C CYS A 23 -12.13 -23.27 -4.82
N ILE A 24 -12.91 -22.95 -5.88
CA ILE A 24 -12.59 -21.86 -6.78
C ILE A 24 -13.01 -20.52 -6.18
N VAL A 25 -14.12 -20.47 -5.45
CA VAL A 25 -14.55 -19.28 -4.72
C VAL A 25 -13.51 -18.92 -3.64
N GLU A 26 -12.98 -19.90 -2.89
CA GLU A 26 -11.93 -19.70 -1.91
C GLU A 26 -10.63 -19.20 -2.54
N LEU A 27 -10.20 -19.81 -3.66
CA LEU A 27 -9.04 -19.36 -4.41
C LEU A 27 -9.23 -17.91 -4.90
N SER A 28 -10.40 -17.58 -5.43
CA SER A 28 -10.74 -16.23 -5.87
C SER A 28 -10.69 -15.22 -4.71
N GLY A 29 -11.22 -15.59 -3.55
CA GLY A 29 -11.13 -14.77 -2.33
C GLY A 29 -9.69 -14.50 -1.90
N SER A 30 -8.80 -15.48 -2.05
CA SER A 30 -7.37 -15.33 -1.78
C SER A 30 -6.70 -14.36 -2.77
N LEU A 31 -7.03 -14.47 -4.07
CA LEU A 31 -6.54 -13.52 -5.08
C LEU A 31 -7.07 -12.10 -4.85
N LYS A 32 -8.33 -11.96 -4.41
CA LYS A 32 -8.87 -10.67 -4.00
C LYS A 32 -8.10 -10.09 -2.80
N THR A 33 -7.78 -10.88 -1.80
CA THR A 33 -6.98 -10.42 -0.65
C THR A 33 -5.62 -9.90 -1.10
N LEU A 34 -4.94 -10.61 -2.00
CA LEU A 34 -3.70 -10.14 -2.62
C LEU A 34 -3.91 -8.83 -3.37
N ALA A 35 -4.97 -8.73 -4.20
CA ALA A 35 -5.29 -7.51 -4.94
C ALA A 35 -5.54 -6.30 -4.01
N VAL A 36 -6.22 -6.50 -2.88
CA VAL A 36 -6.43 -5.44 -1.87
C VAL A 36 -5.10 -4.94 -1.32
N SER A 37 -4.18 -5.84 -1.00
CA SER A 37 -2.84 -5.48 -0.50
C SER A 37 -2.01 -4.74 -1.53
N LEU A 38 -1.98 -5.23 -2.78
CA LEU A 38 -1.26 -4.59 -3.88
C LEU A 38 -1.84 -3.22 -4.23
N PHE A 39 -3.16 -3.07 -4.18
CA PHE A 39 -3.84 -1.79 -4.40
C PHE A 39 -3.38 -0.74 -3.37
N LYS A 40 -3.31 -1.13 -2.10
CA LYS A 40 -2.82 -0.26 -1.02
C LYS A 40 -1.35 0.10 -1.23
N ILE A 41 -0.49 -0.87 -1.52
CA ILE A 41 0.94 -0.65 -1.75
C ILE A 41 1.17 0.31 -2.93
N ALA A 42 0.50 0.08 -4.06
CA ALA A 42 0.63 0.92 -5.24
C ALA A 42 0.18 2.37 -4.99
N ASN A 43 -0.90 2.57 -4.22
CA ASN A 43 -1.33 3.91 -3.84
C ASN A 43 -0.35 4.60 -2.89
N ASP A 44 0.21 3.90 -1.92
CA ASP A 44 1.20 4.48 -1.01
C ASP A 44 2.45 4.93 -1.78
N ILE A 45 2.98 4.09 -2.66
CA ILE A 45 4.12 4.44 -3.52
C ILE A 45 3.79 5.68 -4.37
N ARG A 46 2.61 5.70 -4.99
CA ARG A 46 2.15 6.82 -5.81
C ARG A 46 2.08 8.13 -5.01
N TRP A 47 1.55 8.09 -3.79
CA TRP A 47 1.46 9.27 -2.93
C TRP A 47 2.82 9.71 -2.43
N LEU A 48 3.66 8.79 -1.97
CA LEU A 48 5.01 9.10 -1.51
C LEU A 48 5.89 9.69 -2.61
N ALA A 49 5.66 9.28 -3.88
CA ALA A 49 6.38 9.81 -5.04
C ALA A 49 5.78 11.10 -5.62
N SER A 50 4.68 11.61 -5.06
CA SER A 50 3.99 12.79 -5.60
C SER A 50 4.85 14.06 -5.52
N GLY A 51 4.82 14.84 -6.59
CA GLY A 51 5.61 16.08 -6.69
C GLY A 51 5.82 16.51 -8.14
N PRO A 52 7.00 17.09 -8.46
CA PRO A 52 8.25 17.18 -7.67
C PRO A 52 8.29 18.28 -6.60
N ARG A 53 7.56 19.39 -6.78
CA ARG A 53 7.59 20.51 -5.82
C ARG A 53 6.37 20.59 -4.92
N SER A 54 5.18 20.23 -5.44
CA SER A 54 3.92 20.22 -4.73
C SER A 54 3.46 18.78 -4.55
N GLY A 55 3.82 18.18 -3.43
CA GLY A 55 3.52 16.79 -3.09
C GLY A 55 4.35 16.30 -1.93
N ILE A 56 4.21 15.03 -1.57
CA ILE A 56 4.98 14.40 -0.48
C ILE A 56 6.44 14.29 -0.87
N GLY A 57 6.74 13.64 -1.99
CA GLY A 57 8.06 13.61 -2.61
C GLY A 57 9.16 12.92 -1.80
N GLU A 58 8.81 11.97 -0.92
CA GLU A 58 9.76 11.26 -0.05
C GLU A 58 10.49 10.11 -0.76
N ILE A 59 9.91 9.61 -1.85
CA ILE A 59 10.57 8.62 -2.71
C ILE A 59 10.60 9.10 -4.15
N ILE A 60 11.56 8.56 -4.90
CA ILE A 60 11.70 8.78 -6.34
C ILE A 60 11.44 7.44 -7.02
N ILE A 61 10.55 7.44 -8.01
CA ILE A 61 10.24 6.27 -8.84
C ILE A 61 10.85 6.42 -10.23
N PRO A 62 11.10 5.32 -10.96
CA PRO A 62 11.60 5.36 -12.32
C PRO A 62 10.69 6.15 -13.26
N SER A 63 11.30 6.90 -14.18
CA SER A 63 10.62 7.57 -15.30
C SER A 63 10.64 6.63 -16.50
N ASN A 64 9.54 5.92 -16.75
CA ASN A 64 9.47 4.91 -17.80
C ASN A 64 9.10 5.47 -19.16
N GLU A 65 8.28 6.54 -19.16
CA GLU A 65 7.79 7.18 -20.38
C GLU A 65 7.51 8.67 -20.19
N PRO A 66 7.37 9.47 -21.28
CA PRO A 66 6.90 10.83 -21.19
C PRO A 66 5.50 10.89 -20.58
N GLY A 67 5.34 11.62 -19.47
CA GLY A 67 4.08 11.66 -18.72
C GLY A 67 2.99 12.54 -19.36
N SER A 68 3.32 13.33 -20.39
CA SER A 68 2.37 14.22 -21.06
C SER A 68 2.93 14.73 -22.38
N SER A 69 2.07 14.87 -23.38
CA SER A 69 2.41 15.51 -24.66
C SER A 69 2.50 17.05 -24.58
N ILE A 70 1.92 17.66 -23.55
CA ILE A 70 1.82 19.11 -23.40
C ILE A 70 2.61 19.66 -22.21
N MET A 71 3.11 18.81 -21.33
CA MET A 71 3.89 19.21 -20.14
C MET A 71 5.28 18.53 -20.18
N PRO A 72 6.31 19.19 -20.73
CA PRO A 72 7.65 18.63 -20.78
C PRO A 72 8.18 18.28 -19.37
N GLY A 73 8.81 17.13 -19.26
CA GLY A 73 9.39 16.66 -17.99
C GLY A 73 8.41 16.12 -16.95
N LYS A 74 7.11 16.02 -17.27
CA LYS A 74 6.14 15.37 -16.39
C LYS A 74 6.42 13.87 -16.34
N VAL A 75 6.45 13.32 -15.11
CA VAL A 75 6.52 11.88 -14.84
C VAL A 75 5.19 11.44 -14.22
N ASN A 76 4.56 10.42 -14.78
CA ASN A 76 3.36 9.83 -14.23
C ASN A 76 3.71 8.52 -13.49
N PRO A 77 3.01 8.17 -12.41
CA PRO A 77 3.20 6.90 -11.70
C PRO A 77 2.44 5.76 -12.41
N THR A 78 2.68 5.57 -13.72
CA THR A 78 1.88 4.69 -14.59
C THR A 78 1.85 3.25 -14.14
N GLN A 79 2.94 2.74 -13.58
CA GLN A 79 2.98 1.39 -13.03
C GLN A 79 2.08 1.23 -11.81
N CYS A 80 2.03 2.23 -10.93
CA CYS A 80 1.09 2.26 -9.81
C CYS A 80 -0.36 2.33 -10.29
N GLU A 81 -0.63 3.13 -11.32
CA GLU A 81 -1.96 3.27 -11.92
C GLU A 81 -2.42 1.96 -12.57
N ALA A 82 -1.55 1.30 -13.34
CA ALA A 82 -1.82 0.01 -13.94
C ALA A 82 -2.11 -1.07 -12.88
N MET A 83 -1.30 -1.13 -11.82
CA MET A 83 -1.52 -2.06 -10.71
C MET A 83 -2.89 -1.84 -10.05
N THR A 84 -3.28 -0.59 -9.78
CA THR A 84 -4.59 -0.31 -9.17
C THR A 84 -5.75 -0.68 -10.09
N MET A 85 -5.63 -0.49 -11.41
CA MET A 85 -6.64 -0.92 -12.38
C MET A 85 -6.78 -2.45 -12.42
N VAL A 86 -5.67 -3.17 -12.45
CA VAL A 86 -5.65 -4.65 -12.39
C VAL A 86 -6.31 -5.15 -11.11
N CYS A 87 -5.95 -4.60 -9.95
CA CYS A 87 -6.55 -4.96 -8.68
C CYS A 87 -8.06 -4.74 -8.66
N THR A 88 -8.54 -3.63 -9.22
CA THR A 88 -9.97 -3.33 -9.35
C THR A 88 -10.68 -4.39 -10.19
N GLN A 89 -10.09 -4.79 -11.32
CA GLN A 89 -10.66 -5.83 -12.18
C GLN A 89 -10.73 -7.18 -11.45
N VAL A 90 -9.70 -7.55 -10.70
CA VAL A 90 -9.66 -8.80 -9.92
C VAL A 90 -10.74 -8.82 -8.84
N MET A 91 -10.98 -7.70 -8.16
CA MET A 91 -12.07 -7.57 -7.18
C MET A 91 -13.44 -7.74 -7.84
N GLY A 92 -13.65 -7.20 -9.04
CA GLY A 92 -14.86 -7.38 -9.83
C GLY A 92 -15.06 -8.83 -10.28
N ASN A 93 -13.97 -9.50 -10.71
CA ASN A 93 -13.99 -10.91 -11.08
C ASN A 93 -14.35 -11.82 -9.89
N ASP A 94 -13.86 -11.50 -8.69
CA ASP A 94 -14.20 -12.24 -7.47
C ASP A 94 -15.69 -12.18 -7.15
N LEU A 95 -16.31 -11.03 -7.28
CA LEU A 95 -17.76 -10.91 -7.12
C LEU A 95 -18.51 -11.77 -8.15
N THR A 96 -18.07 -11.75 -9.40
CA THR A 96 -18.64 -12.57 -10.48
C THR A 96 -18.50 -14.07 -10.15
N ILE A 97 -17.33 -14.51 -9.70
CA ILE A 97 -17.06 -15.90 -9.32
C ILE A 97 -17.91 -16.32 -8.14
N SER A 98 -18.07 -15.46 -7.13
CA SER A 98 -18.89 -15.74 -5.94
C SER A 98 -20.36 -15.97 -6.31
N ILE A 99 -20.93 -15.08 -7.14
CA ILE A 99 -22.32 -15.21 -7.63
C ILE A 99 -22.46 -16.47 -8.48
N ALA A 100 -21.52 -16.72 -9.40
CA ALA A 100 -21.55 -17.89 -10.26
C ALA A 100 -21.36 -19.20 -9.46
N GLY A 101 -20.55 -19.20 -8.41
CA GLY A 101 -20.39 -20.33 -7.50
C GLY A 101 -21.68 -20.68 -6.78
N ALA A 102 -22.45 -19.68 -6.35
CA ALA A 102 -23.76 -19.86 -5.70
C ALA A 102 -24.90 -20.23 -6.66
N SER A 103 -24.66 -20.21 -7.98
CA SER A 103 -25.71 -20.44 -8.98
C SER A 103 -25.91 -21.90 -9.40
N GLY A 104 -25.39 -22.85 -8.62
CA GLY A 104 -25.66 -24.28 -8.80
C GLY A 104 -27.12 -24.60 -8.50
N ASN A 105 -27.73 -25.46 -9.35
CA ASN A 105 -29.08 -25.94 -9.15
C ASN A 105 -29.03 -27.45 -9.00
N PHE A 106 -29.41 -27.97 -7.84
CA PHE A 106 -29.34 -29.37 -7.47
C PHE A 106 -27.93 -29.93 -7.70
N GLU A 107 -27.70 -30.81 -8.64
CA GLU A 107 -26.43 -31.51 -8.87
C GLU A 107 -25.61 -30.91 -10.01
N LEU A 108 -25.95 -29.72 -10.54
CA LEU A 108 -25.24 -29.10 -11.65
C LEU A 108 -25.08 -27.58 -11.50
N ASN A 109 -23.87 -27.10 -11.72
CA ASN A 109 -23.61 -25.68 -11.90
C ASN A 109 -23.22 -25.42 -13.37
N VAL A 110 -24.07 -24.65 -14.09
CA VAL A 110 -23.85 -24.29 -15.50
C VAL A 110 -22.97 -23.04 -15.69
N TYR A 111 -22.60 -22.36 -14.62
CA TYR A 111 -21.82 -21.11 -14.68
C TYR A 111 -20.30 -21.35 -14.76
N ARG A 112 -19.84 -22.60 -14.90
CA ARG A 112 -18.40 -22.95 -14.98
C ARG A 112 -17.63 -22.17 -16.05
N PRO A 113 -18.16 -21.89 -17.26
CA PRO A 113 -17.44 -21.09 -18.25
C PRO A 113 -17.10 -19.70 -17.76
N VAL A 114 -18.00 -19.01 -17.08
CA VAL A 114 -17.76 -17.67 -16.54
C VAL A 114 -16.82 -17.72 -15.33
N ILE A 115 -16.90 -18.73 -14.49
CA ILE A 115 -15.97 -18.98 -13.40
C ILE A 115 -14.56 -19.18 -13.94
N ALA A 116 -14.39 -20.09 -14.90
CA ALA A 116 -13.10 -20.39 -15.51
C ALA A 116 -12.48 -19.15 -16.21
N TYR A 117 -13.29 -18.38 -16.92
CA TYR A 117 -12.84 -17.15 -17.57
C TYR A 117 -12.29 -16.16 -16.55
N ASN A 118 -13.07 -15.85 -15.51
CA ASN A 118 -12.70 -14.82 -14.54
C ASN A 118 -11.52 -15.21 -13.65
N ILE A 119 -11.43 -16.50 -13.22
CA ILE A 119 -10.30 -16.93 -12.38
C ILE A 119 -8.99 -16.95 -13.18
N ILE A 120 -9.02 -17.44 -14.43
CA ILE A 120 -7.82 -17.46 -15.29
C ILE A 120 -7.39 -16.03 -15.62
N GLN A 121 -8.34 -15.14 -15.92
CA GLN A 121 -8.04 -13.72 -16.15
C GLN A 121 -7.39 -13.09 -14.93
N SER A 122 -7.94 -13.31 -13.73
CA SER A 122 -7.40 -12.75 -12.49
C SER A 122 -5.97 -13.21 -12.23
N ILE A 123 -5.68 -14.51 -12.43
CA ILE A 123 -4.33 -15.06 -12.26
C ILE A 123 -3.35 -14.39 -13.25
N ARG A 124 -3.71 -14.31 -14.53
CA ARG A 124 -2.85 -13.72 -15.57
C ARG A 124 -2.60 -12.25 -15.30
N LEU A 125 -3.64 -11.47 -15.04
CA LEU A 125 -3.52 -10.04 -14.78
C LEU A 125 -2.63 -9.76 -13.56
N LEU A 126 -2.81 -10.50 -12.46
CA LEU A 126 -1.96 -10.32 -11.28
C LEU A 126 -0.50 -10.72 -11.55
N THR A 127 -0.28 -11.82 -12.26
CA THR A 127 1.07 -12.27 -12.60
C THR A 127 1.80 -11.21 -13.43
N ASP A 128 1.22 -10.79 -14.55
CA ASP A 128 1.83 -9.82 -15.46
C ASP A 128 2.02 -8.45 -14.78
N ALA A 129 1.04 -8.02 -13.99
CA ALA A 129 1.11 -6.75 -13.27
C ALA A 129 2.19 -6.77 -12.17
N CYS A 130 2.34 -7.87 -11.42
CA CYS A 130 3.38 -7.98 -10.39
C CYS A 130 4.78 -7.93 -11.00
N ASP A 131 5.01 -8.64 -12.10
CA ASP A 131 6.30 -8.63 -12.78
C ASP A 131 6.61 -7.23 -13.33
N SER A 132 5.67 -6.61 -14.05
CA SER A 132 5.83 -5.27 -14.58
C SER A 132 6.05 -4.23 -13.48
N PHE A 133 5.28 -4.30 -12.39
CA PHE A 133 5.38 -3.36 -11.27
C PHE A 133 6.72 -3.49 -10.55
N ARG A 134 7.20 -4.74 -10.35
CA ARG A 134 8.52 -4.98 -9.76
C ARG A 134 9.62 -4.38 -10.64
N GLU A 135 9.67 -4.76 -11.91
CA GLU A 135 10.76 -4.39 -12.83
C GLU A 135 10.80 -2.90 -13.14
N ASN A 136 9.63 -2.30 -13.38
CA ASN A 136 9.53 -0.93 -13.87
C ASN A 136 9.18 0.11 -12.79
N CYS A 137 8.99 -0.32 -11.52
CA CYS A 137 8.73 0.60 -10.43
C CYS A 137 9.56 0.24 -9.19
N VAL A 138 9.29 -0.92 -8.56
CA VAL A 138 9.79 -1.24 -7.23
C VAL A 138 11.32 -1.33 -7.17
N ASP A 139 11.94 -2.04 -8.13
CA ASP A 139 13.39 -2.23 -8.18
C ASP A 139 14.17 -0.91 -8.39
N GLY A 140 13.50 0.15 -8.86
CA GLY A 140 14.12 1.46 -9.10
C GLY A 140 13.73 2.54 -8.08
N ILE A 141 13.02 2.21 -7.00
CA ILE A 141 12.68 3.19 -5.96
C ILE A 141 13.92 3.61 -5.20
N THR A 142 14.09 4.92 -5.05
CA THR A 142 15.15 5.51 -4.22
C THR A 142 14.56 6.50 -3.22
N PRO A 143 15.14 6.61 -2.00
CA PRO A 143 14.70 7.62 -1.03
C PRO A 143 15.14 9.03 -1.45
N ASN A 144 14.29 10.02 -1.21
CA ASN A 144 14.64 11.43 -1.24
C ASN A 144 15.00 11.87 0.19
N GLU A 145 16.25 11.63 0.58
CA GLU A 145 16.70 11.81 1.96
C GLU A 145 16.51 13.24 2.49
N GLU A 146 16.73 14.26 1.65
CA GLU A 146 16.53 15.65 2.04
C GLU A 146 15.06 15.94 2.34
N LYS A 147 14.15 15.47 1.50
CA LYS A 147 12.72 15.66 1.69
C LYS A 147 12.20 14.90 2.90
N ILE A 148 12.64 13.65 3.06
CA ILE A 148 12.32 12.83 4.24
C ILE A 148 12.78 13.55 5.51
N LYS A 149 14.03 14.01 5.55
CA LYS A 149 14.57 14.74 6.71
C LYS A 149 13.78 16.01 7.01
N THR A 150 13.48 16.80 5.99
CA THR A 150 12.68 18.03 6.14
C THR A 150 11.29 17.74 6.69
N ASN A 151 10.58 16.76 6.13
CA ASN A 151 9.24 16.39 6.56
C ASN A 151 9.24 15.82 7.99
N LEU A 152 10.24 15.00 8.32
CA LEU A 152 10.38 14.39 9.63
C LEU A 152 10.56 15.45 10.72
N TYR A 153 11.50 16.38 10.56
CA TYR A 153 11.78 17.40 11.57
C TYR A 153 10.75 18.52 11.61
N ASN A 154 9.96 18.70 10.57
CA ASN A 154 8.79 19.59 10.60
C ASN A 154 7.55 18.92 11.21
N SER A 155 7.60 17.62 11.47
CA SER A 155 6.47 16.90 12.07
C SER A 155 6.30 17.25 13.53
N LEU A 156 5.10 17.70 13.91
CA LEU A 156 4.75 17.96 15.31
C LEU A 156 4.65 16.65 16.15
N MET A 157 4.61 15.47 15.52
CA MET A 157 4.58 14.18 16.22
C MET A 157 5.82 13.95 17.09
N LEU A 158 6.96 14.52 16.75
CA LEU A 158 8.20 14.42 17.51
C LEU A 158 8.07 14.97 18.93
N VAL A 159 7.07 15.81 19.20
CA VAL A 159 6.77 16.33 20.54
C VAL A 159 6.52 15.22 21.58
N THR A 160 6.09 14.03 21.14
CA THR A 160 5.84 12.90 22.04
C THR A 160 7.10 12.42 22.77
N ALA A 161 8.28 12.62 22.20
CA ALA A 161 9.55 12.33 22.84
C ALA A 161 9.82 13.22 24.07
N LEU A 162 9.19 14.38 24.17
CA LEU A 162 9.34 15.32 25.26
C LEU A 162 8.47 14.99 26.50
N ASN A 163 7.40 14.21 26.32
CA ASN A 163 6.45 13.91 27.40
C ASN A 163 7.11 13.36 28.68
N PRO A 164 8.09 12.44 28.64
CA PRO A 164 8.75 11.93 29.84
C PRO A 164 9.57 12.99 30.60
N HIS A 165 9.98 14.06 29.91
CA HIS A 165 10.92 15.07 30.43
C HIS A 165 10.23 16.33 30.94
N ILE A 166 9.23 16.84 30.21
CA ILE A 166 8.55 18.10 30.57
C ILE A 166 7.07 17.90 30.93
N GLY A 167 6.53 16.69 30.79
CA GLY A 167 5.12 16.37 31.01
C GLY A 167 4.24 16.72 29.82
N TYR A 168 3.05 16.10 29.78
CA TYR A 168 2.10 16.18 28.67
C TYR A 168 1.64 17.63 28.39
N ASP A 169 1.27 18.39 29.42
CA ASP A 169 0.70 19.73 29.25
C ASP A 169 1.70 20.71 28.61
N LYS A 170 2.96 20.69 29.06
CA LYS A 170 4.01 21.53 28.47
C LYS A 170 4.37 21.06 27.05
N ALA A 171 4.41 19.76 26.81
CA ALA A 171 4.63 19.23 25.46
C ALA A 171 3.51 19.65 24.50
N ALA A 172 2.26 19.64 24.95
CA ALA A 172 1.12 20.13 24.17
C ALA A 172 1.21 21.65 23.88
N GLU A 173 1.71 22.44 24.85
CA GLU A 173 1.95 23.88 24.65
C GLU A 173 3.04 24.14 23.62
N VAL A 174 4.15 23.39 23.66
CA VAL A 174 5.21 23.46 22.64
C VAL A 174 4.66 23.16 21.24
N ALA A 175 3.87 22.10 21.09
CA ALA A 175 3.29 21.73 19.79
C ALA A 175 2.33 22.81 19.26
N LYS A 176 1.47 23.36 20.13
CA LYS A 176 0.55 24.45 19.76
C LYS A 176 1.29 25.70 19.33
N LYS A 177 2.30 26.12 20.11
CA LYS A 177 3.11 27.29 19.78
C LYS A 177 3.86 27.11 18.47
N ALA A 178 4.45 25.95 18.24
CA ALA A 178 5.12 25.63 16.98
C ALA A 178 4.15 25.73 15.80
N HIS A 179 2.94 25.19 15.94
CA HIS A 179 1.92 25.22 14.89
C HIS A 179 1.42 26.66 14.62
N GLU A 180 1.07 27.41 15.66
CA GLU A 180 0.54 28.78 15.55
C GLU A 180 1.55 29.76 14.93
N ASN A 181 2.82 29.61 15.28
CA ASN A 181 3.89 30.48 14.79
C ASN A 181 4.58 29.95 13.52
N ASN A 182 4.17 28.77 13.03
CA ASN A 182 4.82 28.09 11.89
C ASN A 182 6.34 27.93 12.09
N THR A 183 6.74 27.56 13.31
CA THR A 183 8.13 27.31 13.70
C THR A 183 8.35 25.84 14.00
N SER A 184 9.62 25.43 14.14
CA SER A 184 9.96 24.07 14.58
C SER A 184 9.63 23.85 16.06
N LEU A 185 9.48 22.59 16.47
CA LEU A 185 9.36 22.23 17.90
C LEU A 185 10.57 22.70 18.70
N ARG A 186 11.78 22.66 18.09
CA ARG A 186 13.03 23.12 18.68
C ARG A 186 12.99 24.60 19.01
N GLU A 187 12.56 25.44 18.07
CA GLU A 187 12.42 26.88 18.29
C GLU A 187 11.35 27.17 19.35
N ALA A 188 10.21 26.52 19.27
CA ALA A 188 9.11 26.72 20.20
C ALA A 188 9.47 26.37 21.65
N ILE A 189 10.23 25.29 21.89
CA ILE A 189 10.61 24.85 23.25
C ILE A 189 11.64 25.80 23.88
N ILE A 190 12.57 26.32 23.07
CA ILE A 190 13.57 27.32 23.49
C ILE A 190 12.85 28.63 23.88
N ASP A 191 11.94 29.09 23.02
CA ASP A 191 11.15 30.30 23.27
C ASP A 191 10.26 30.22 24.50
N LEU A 192 9.79 29.02 24.85
CA LEU A 192 9.03 28.78 26.09
C LEU A 192 9.94 28.63 27.33
N GLY A 193 11.24 28.52 27.11
CA GLY A 193 12.21 28.35 28.22
C GLY A 193 12.11 26.99 28.92
N TYR A 194 11.56 25.97 28.27
CA TYR A 194 11.38 24.66 28.87
C TYR A 194 12.62 23.77 28.73
N MET A 195 13.46 24.03 27.75
CA MET A 195 14.65 23.21 27.46
C MET A 195 15.64 24.00 26.60
N SER A 196 16.92 23.65 26.69
CA SER A 196 17.92 24.15 25.77
C SER A 196 17.83 23.46 24.39
N GLY A 197 18.41 24.07 23.37
CA GLY A 197 18.46 23.45 22.04
C GLY A 197 19.31 22.19 22.01
N GLU A 198 20.37 22.14 22.82
CA GLU A 198 21.28 20.98 22.92
C GLU A 198 20.56 19.79 23.58
N ASP A 199 19.85 20.02 24.68
CA ASP A 199 19.06 18.98 25.34
C ASP A 199 17.92 18.46 24.43
N PHE A 200 17.27 19.35 23.66
CA PHE A 200 16.27 18.97 22.70
C PHE A 200 16.83 18.03 21.62
N ASP A 201 17.97 18.38 21.04
CA ASP A 201 18.61 17.60 19.96
C ASP A 201 19.06 16.22 20.46
N GLU A 202 19.43 16.08 21.75
CA GLU A 202 19.76 14.79 22.36
C GLU A 202 18.54 13.91 22.65
N LEU A 203 17.43 14.53 23.09
CA LEU A 203 16.23 13.83 23.53
C LEU A 203 15.32 13.45 22.36
N VAL A 204 15.18 14.34 21.37
CA VAL A 204 14.30 14.12 20.23
C VAL A 204 15.05 13.43 19.11
N ASP A 205 15.30 12.13 19.31
CA ASP A 205 15.89 11.25 18.31
C ASP A 205 14.82 10.33 17.70
N PRO A 206 14.42 10.55 16.43
CA PRO A 206 13.41 9.72 15.78
C PRO A 206 13.75 8.23 15.76
N GLN A 207 15.03 7.87 15.74
CA GLN A 207 15.49 6.48 15.78
C GLN A 207 15.12 5.77 17.09
N LYS A 208 15.06 6.51 18.20
CA LYS A 208 14.64 5.96 19.50
C LYS A 208 13.13 5.76 19.58
N MET A 209 12.34 6.47 18.77
CA MET A 209 10.87 6.43 18.81
C MET A 209 10.29 5.19 18.10
N ILE A 210 11.03 4.56 17.20
CA ILE A 210 10.57 3.39 16.42
C ILE A 210 10.93 2.05 17.06
N LYS A 211 11.63 2.04 18.18
CA LYS A 211 12.00 0.83 18.92
C LYS A 211 11.12 0.68 20.15
N PRO A 212 10.77 -0.56 20.56
CA PRO A 212 10.11 -0.77 21.84
C PRO A 212 10.97 -0.18 22.95
N SER A 213 10.39 0.67 23.79
CA SER A 213 11.07 1.10 25.02
C SER A 213 11.20 -0.12 25.93
N ASN A 214 12.43 -0.57 26.16
CA ASN A 214 12.70 -1.51 27.25
C ASN A 214 12.33 -0.81 28.57
N LYS A 215 11.11 -1.06 29.05
CA LYS A 215 10.69 -0.76 30.42
C LYS A 215 10.97 -1.98 31.28
#